data_e27355fb89b04612bb518118901024ab
#
_entry.id   e27355fb89b04612bb518118901024ab
#
_cell.length_a   1.000
_cell.length_b   1.000
_cell.length_c   1.000
_cell.angle_alpha   90.00
_cell.angle_beta   90.00
_cell.angle_gamma   90.00
#
_symmetry.space_group_name_H-M   'P 1'
#
loop_
_entity.id
_entity.type
_entity.pdbx_description
1 polymer ?
#
loop_
_entity_poly.entity_id
_entity_poly.type
_entity_poly.pdbx_seq_one_letter_code
_entity_poly.pdbx_strand_id
1 'polypeptide(L)'
;FTESLEIAFTIKDVDLKNPANRIQEEVRLPAGRGRSVKIAMFAGGEMATKAQAAGLEIIDPTTIEDLGGNRQKARKLANKMDFFLSEIPHMGTVGRYLGIVLGPRGKMPRPVPPNLDPGMMAAGLSDTTIVRSRDRMTFHTAFGTKDQTLEELTRNALAVWNRVIGKLERGSMNIRSCYIKTSMGPAVKLEVVS
;
A
#
# COMPACT_ATOMS: atom_id res chain seq x y z
N PHE A 1 -18.35 12.96 0.74
CA PHE A 1 -17.00 12.48 0.40
C PHE A 1 -17.09 11.34 -0.59
N THR A 2 -16.08 11.19 -1.44
CA THR A 2 -16.02 10.07 -2.40
C THR A 2 -15.68 8.78 -1.67
N GLU A 3 -16.55 7.79 -1.75
CA GLU A 3 -16.34 6.48 -1.13
C GLU A 3 -15.32 5.65 -1.92
N SER A 4 -14.48 4.93 -1.20
CA SER A 4 -13.63 3.90 -1.82
C SER A 4 -14.41 2.61 -2.04
N LEU A 5 -14.09 1.89 -3.11
CA LEU A 5 -14.52 0.53 -3.31
C LEU A 5 -13.45 -0.43 -2.78
N GLU A 6 -13.89 -1.38 -2.00
CA GLU A 6 -13.04 -2.36 -1.33
C GLU A 6 -13.43 -3.77 -1.75
N ILE A 7 -12.41 -4.61 -1.93
CA ILE A 7 -12.58 -6.05 -2.13
C ILE A 7 -12.04 -6.77 -0.91
N ALA A 8 -12.83 -7.65 -0.34
CA ALA A 8 -12.50 -8.42 0.86
C ALA A 8 -12.45 -9.91 0.53
N PHE A 9 -11.40 -10.56 0.96
CA PHE A 9 -11.15 -11.98 0.76
C PHE A 9 -11.18 -12.70 2.10
N THR A 10 -11.77 -13.87 2.11
CA THR A 10 -11.61 -14.87 3.19
C THR A 10 -10.94 -16.09 2.59
N ILE A 11 -9.75 -16.41 3.07
CA ILE A 11 -8.99 -17.59 2.62
C ILE A 11 -9.23 -18.78 3.55
N LYS A 12 -8.99 -19.98 3.05
CA LYS A 12 -9.06 -21.25 3.77
C LYS A 12 -7.85 -22.12 3.45
N ASP A 13 -7.57 -23.08 4.32
CA ASP A 13 -6.55 -24.10 4.11
C ASP A 13 -5.13 -23.53 3.86
N VAL A 14 -4.81 -22.39 4.51
CA VAL A 14 -3.50 -21.73 4.44
C VAL A 14 -2.97 -21.56 5.86
N ASP A 15 -1.76 -22.06 6.11
CA ASP A 15 -1.09 -21.87 7.41
C ASP A 15 -0.39 -20.50 7.45
N LEU A 16 -1.05 -19.51 8.03
CA LEU A 16 -0.53 -18.14 8.19
C LEU A 16 0.46 -17.97 9.35
N LYS A 17 0.70 -19.00 10.16
CA LYS A 17 1.76 -19.00 11.17
C LYS A 17 3.12 -18.92 10.48
N ASN A 18 3.27 -19.61 9.37
CA ASN A 18 4.43 -19.48 8.51
C ASN A 18 4.41 -18.12 7.78
N PRO A 19 5.42 -17.22 8.01
CA PRO A 19 5.49 -15.93 7.34
C PRO A 19 5.50 -16.00 5.80
N ALA A 20 6.03 -17.10 5.24
CA ALA A 20 6.12 -17.30 3.78
C ALA A 20 4.73 -17.40 3.11
N ASN A 21 3.74 -17.92 3.84
CA ASN A 21 2.37 -18.09 3.34
C ASN A 21 1.51 -16.83 3.50
N ARG A 22 2.06 -15.80 4.14
CA ARG A 22 1.35 -14.53 4.29
C ARG A 22 1.34 -13.79 2.98
N ILE A 23 0.16 -13.31 2.60
CA ILE A 23 0.01 -12.46 1.43
C ILE A 23 0.49 -11.05 1.80
N GLN A 24 1.50 -10.58 1.12
CA GLN A 24 1.95 -9.18 1.16
C GLN A 24 2.40 -8.80 -0.24
N GLU A 25 1.45 -8.34 -1.03
CA GLU A 25 1.65 -8.06 -2.44
C GLU A 25 1.25 -6.63 -2.78
N GLU A 26 2.00 -6.07 -3.68
CA GLU A 26 1.71 -4.78 -4.28
C GLU A 26 1.08 -5.01 -5.64
N VAL A 27 -0.08 -4.40 -5.82
CA VAL A 27 -0.85 -4.55 -7.05
C VAL A 27 -0.94 -3.20 -7.73
N ARG A 28 -0.40 -3.11 -8.94
CA ARG A 28 -0.65 -1.96 -9.80
C ARG A 28 -2.05 -2.04 -10.38
N LEU A 29 -2.82 -0.99 -10.17
CA LEU A 29 -4.18 -0.87 -10.67
C LEU A 29 -4.15 -0.24 -12.08
N PRO A 30 -4.63 -0.94 -13.12
CA PRO A 30 -4.53 -0.45 -14.51
C PRO A 30 -5.25 0.88 -14.75
N ALA A 31 -6.32 1.14 -14.01
CA ALA A 31 -7.11 2.37 -14.09
C ALA A 31 -6.82 3.35 -12.94
N GLY A 32 -5.71 3.13 -12.21
CA GLY A 32 -5.37 3.93 -11.03
C GLY A 32 -6.29 3.74 -9.84
N ARG A 33 -5.99 4.43 -8.73
CA ARG A 33 -6.77 4.33 -7.47
C ARG A 33 -8.01 5.22 -7.43
N GLY A 34 -8.17 6.15 -8.38
CA GLY A 34 -9.26 7.13 -8.38
C GLY A 34 -9.13 8.24 -7.32
N ARG A 35 -8.05 8.24 -6.54
CA ARG A 35 -7.74 9.29 -5.55
C ARG A 35 -6.26 9.65 -5.55
N SER A 36 -5.95 10.89 -5.19
CA SER A 36 -4.57 11.33 -5.00
C SER A 36 -3.92 10.57 -3.83
N VAL A 37 -2.70 10.10 -4.07
CA VAL A 37 -1.87 9.39 -3.08
C VAL A 37 -0.86 10.37 -2.50
N LYS A 38 -0.76 10.42 -1.16
CA LYS A 38 0.19 11.26 -0.46
C LYS A 38 1.47 10.48 -0.22
N ILE A 39 2.56 10.94 -0.83
CA ILE A 39 3.86 10.30 -0.73
C ILE A 39 4.82 11.27 -0.05
N ALA A 40 5.54 10.78 0.96
CA ALA A 40 6.62 11.53 1.58
C ALA A 40 7.97 10.90 1.29
N MET A 41 9.00 11.71 1.19
CA MET A 41 10.36 11.25 0.95
C MET A 41 11.32 11.76 2.04
N PHE A 42 12.12 10.85 2.59
CA PHE A 42 13.25 11.16 3.43
C PHE A 42 14.46 11.44 2.53
N ALA A 43 14.78 12.70 2.33
CA ALA A 43 15.84 13.12 1.42
C ALA A 43 16.49 14.41 1.89
N GLY A 44 17.76 14.58 1.50
CA GLY A 44 18.53 15.81 1.71
C GLY A 44 19.10 16.37 0.40
N GLY A 45 19.60 17.60 0.43
CA GLY A 45 20.32 18.24 -0.70
C GLY A 45 19.56 18.21 -2.02
N GLU A 46 20.24 17.79 -3.10
CA GLU A 46 19.68 17.75 -4.45
C GLU A 46 18.46 16.83 -4.60
N MET A 47 18.46 15.67 -3.92
CA MET A 47 17.34 14.74 -4.01
C MET A 47 16.07 15.32 -3.37
N ALA A 48 16.20 16.10 -2.31
CA ALA A 48 15.07 16.82 -1.73
C ALA A 48 14.48 17.83 -2.72
N THR A 49 15.33 18.58 -3.44
CA THR A 49 14.88 19.55 -4.44
C THR A 49 14.15 18.86 -5.60
N LYS A 50 14.69 17.75 -6.11
CA LYS A 50 14.05 16.96 -7.17
C LYS A 50 12.70 16.39 -6.71
N ALA A 51 12.64 15.84 -5.49
CA ALA A 51 11.43 15.29 -4.93
C ALA A 51 10.36 16.37 -4.67
N GLN A 52 10.77 17.57 -4.24
CA GLN A 52 9.87 18.71 -4.08
C GLN A 52 9.29 19.18 -5.42
N ALA A 53 10.12 19.23 -6.45
CA ALA A 53 9.67 19.55 -7.81
C ALA A 53 8.65 18.53 -8.34
N ALA A 54 8.76 17.26 -7.92
CA ALA A 54 7.80 16.19 -8.22
C ALA A 54 6.53 16.22 -7.32
N GLY A 55 6.39 17.20 -6.44
CA GLY A 55 5.22 17.35 -5.55
C GLY A 55 5.18 16.41 -4.35
N LEU A 56 6.32 15.82 -3.97
CA LEU A 56 6.42 14.96 -2.79
C LEU A 56 6.59 15.80 -1.51
N GLU A 57 6.06 15.30 -0.40
CA GLU A 57 6.30 15.91 0.91
C GLU A 57 7.70 15.50 1.41
N ILE A 58 8.57 16.48 1.63
CA ILE A 58 9.95 16.21 2.07
C ILE A 58 10.03 16.16 3.58
N ILE A 59 10.76 15.16 4.08
CA ILE A 59 11.10 15.01 5.48
C ILE A 59 12.62 15.07 5.59
N ASP A 60 13.11 16.08 6.27
CA ASP A 60 14.55 16.27 6.48
C ASP A 60 15.10 15.08 7.30
N PRO A 61 16.21 14.46 6.88
CA PRO A 61 16.85 13.39 7.61
C PRO A 61 17.24 13.75 9.06
N THR A 62 17.53 15.00 9.34
CA THR A 62 17.86 15.48 10.71
C THR A 62 16.68 15.36 11.66
N THR A 63 15.45 15.39 11.16
CA THR A 63 14.21 15.29 11.98
C THR A 63 13.82 13.85 12.29
N ILE A 64 14.47 12.84 11.69
CA ILE A 64 14.12 11.42 11.88
C ILE A 64 14.28 10.99 13.34
N GLU A 65 15.33 11.42 14.02
CA GLU A 65 15.58 11.10 15.42
C GLU A 65 14.52 11.69 16.34
N ASP A 66 14.17 12.98 16.12
CA ASP A 66 13.11 13.67 16.86
C ASP A 66 11.75 13.00 16.67
N LEU A 67 11.44 12.59 15.43
CA LEU A 67 10.22 11.84 15.12
C LEU A 67 10.22 10.46 15.80
N GLY A 68 11.36 9.81 15.87
CA GLY A 68 11.54 8.54 16.57
C GLY A 68 11.32 8.66 18.08
N GLY A 69 11.83 9.74 18.69
CA GLY A 69 11.60 10.08 20.10
C GLY A 69 10.14 10.41 20.42
N ASN A 70 9.38 10.94 19.45
CA ASN A 70 7.97 11.30 19.64
C ASN A 70 7.04 10.38 18.85
N ARG A 71 6.62 9.28 19.47
CA ARG A 71 5.72 8.28 18.85
C ARG A 71 4.39 8.88 18.36
N GLN A 72 3.89 9.94 19.00
CA GLN A 72 2.63 10.57 18.57
C GLN A 72 2.80 11.30 17.23
N LYS A 73 3.88 12.08 17.09
CA LYS A 73 4.22 12.77 15.83
C LYS A 73 4.46 11.74 14.71
N ALA A 74 5.23 10.68 14.98
CA ALA A 74 5.49 9.61 14.02
C ALA A 74 4.20 8.90 13.57
N ARG A 75 3.24 8.64 14.48
CA ARG A 75 1.94 8.06 14.14
C ARG A 75 1.07 9.01 13.31
N LYS A 76 1.06 10.31 13.62
CA LYS A 76 0.34 11.32 12.83
C LYS A 76 0.88 11.38 11.40
N LEU A 77 2.20 11.41 11.25
CA LEU A 77 2.88 11.37 9.95
C LEU A 77 2.53 10.08 9.18
N ALA A 78 2.65 8.92 9.83
CA ALA A 78 2.32 7.64 9.22
C ALA A 78 0.85 7.52 8.79
N ASN A 79 -0.07 8.20 9.48
CA ASN A 79 -1.48 8.22 9.11
C ASN A 79 -1.77 9.21 7.97
N LYS A 80 -1.01 10.31 7.90
CA LYS A 80 -1.16 11.35 6.87
C LYS A 80 -0.70 10.87 5.50
N MET A 81 0.40 10.10 5.46
CA MET A 81 1.02 9.64 4.21
C MET A 81 0.57 8.23 3.85
N ASP A 82 0.39 7.97 2.54
CA ASP A 82 0.10 6.63 2.02
C ASP A 82 1.37 5.81 1.83
N PHE A 83 2.41 6.39 1.25
CA PHE A 83 3.71 5.76 1.00
C PHE A 83 4.87 6.63 1.46
N PHE A 84 5.99 5.97 1.69
CA PHE A 84 7.25 6.61 2.00
C PHE A 84 8.34 6.17 1.05
N LEU A 85 9.17 7.12 0.64
CA LEU A 85 10.42 6.92 -0.08
C LEU A 85 11.58 7.36 0.82
N SER A 86 12.76 6.83 0.61
CA SER A 86 13.95 7.26 1.32
C SER A 86 15.19 7.08 0.45
N GLU A 87 16.11 7.99 0.54
CA GLU A 87 17.45 7.76 0.05
C GLU A 87 18.09 6.55 0.75
N ILE A 88 18.93 5.81 0.03
CA ILE A 88 19.59 4.60 0.55
C ILE A 88 20.37 4.86 1.85
N PRO A 89 21.19 5.95 1.98
CA PRO A 89 21.91 6.23 3.20
C PRO A 89 21.04 6.39 4.44
N HIS A 90 19.83 6.92 4.30
CA HIS A 90 18.92 7.19 5.40
C HIS A 90 18.04 6.01 5.80
N MET A 91 18.00 4.94 4.99
CA MET A 91 17.18 3.75 5.27
C MET A 91 17.45 3.11 6.63
N GLY A 92 18.73 3.00 7.02
CA GLY A 92 19.12 2.45 8.30
C GLY A 92 18.60 3.27 9.49
N THR A 93 18.71 4.59 9.39
CA THR A 93 18.22 5.54 10.42
C THR A 93 16.71 5.48 10.52
N VAL A 94 15.99 5.53 9.39
CA VAL A 94 14.52 5.39 9.37
C VAL A 94 14.07 4.05 9.94
N GLY A 95 14.77 2.95 9.59
CA GLY A 95 14.48 1.63 10.13
C GLY A 95 14.61 1.56 11.65
N ARG A 96 15.67 2.15 12.21
CA ARG A 96 15.95 2.19 13.66
C ARG A 96 14.92 3.01 14.43
N TYR A 97 14.64 4.23 13.99
CA TYR A 97 13.82 5.20 14.74
C TYR A 97 12.32 5.09 14.43
N LEU A 98 11.94 4.88 13.18
CA LEU A 98 10.55 4.87 12.73
C LEU A 98 10.01 3.46 12.42
N GLY A 99 10.85 2.42 12.40
CA GLY A 99 10.46 1.05 12.07
C GLY A 99 9.34 0.50 12.94
N ILE A 100 9.34 0.81 14.23
CA ILE A 100 8.30 0.41 15.20
C ILE A 100 6.91 0.99 14.81
N VAL A 101 6.87 2.16 14.15
CA VAL A 101 5.62 2.82 13.75
C VAL A 101 5.24 2.46 12.33
N LEU A 102 6.18 2.45 11.39
CA LEU A 102 5.94 2.23 9.96
C LEU A 102 5.81 0.73 9.62
N GLY A 103 6.61 -0.14 10.24
CA GLY A 103 6.62 -1.59 9.97
C GLY A 103 5.26 -2.27 10.15
N PRO A 104 4.61 -2.17 11.33
CA PRO A 104 3.29 -2.77 11.54
C PRO A 104 2.22 -2.24 10.59
N ARG A 105 2.39 -1.01 10.07
CA ARG A 105 1.48 -0.39 9.09
C ARG A 105 1.75 -0.82 7.65
N GLY A 106 2.89 -1.47 7.39
CA GLY A 106 3.33 -1.82 6.04
C GLY A 106 3.75 -0.61 5.20
N LYS A 107 4.18 0.46 5.89
CA LYS A 107 4.57 1.73 5.26
C LYS A 107 6.08 1.98 5.40
N MET A 108 6.88 0.91 5.41
CA MET A 108 8.33 1.07 5.37
C MET A 108 8.75 1.80 4.09
N PRO A 109 9.72 2.73 4.17
CA PRO A 109 10.15 3.46 3.00
C PRO A 109 10.76 2.55 1.95
N ARG A 110 10.60 2.92 0.68
CA ARG A 110 11.28 2.27 -0.43
C ARG A 110 12.57 3.02 -0.74
N PRO A 111 13.66 2.29 -0.97
CA PRO A 111 14.92 2.92 -1.33
C PRO A 111 14.84 3.57 -2.71
N VAL A 112 15.30 4.80 -2.80
CA VAL A 112 15.47 5.53 -4.06
C VAL A 112 16.97 5.60 -4.34
N PRO A 113 17.46 4.95 -5.41
CA PRO A 113 18.84 5.10 -5.81
C PRO A 113 19.10 6.51 -6.39
N PRO A 114 20.34 7.04 -6.27
CA PRO A 114 20.65 8.41 -6.67
C PRO A 114 20.46 8.67 -8.17
N ASN A 115 20.49 7.62 -8.98
CA ASN A 115 20.34 7.69 -10.43
C ASN A 115 18.87 7.67 -10.90
N LEU A 116 17.92 7.46 -10.00
CA LEU A 116 16.49 7.37 -10.34
C LEU A 116 15.77 8.65 -9.90
N ASP A 117 14.90 9.13 -10.77
CA ASP A 117 14.04 10.27 -10.46
C ASP A 117 12.95 9.86 -9.43
N PRO A 118 12.89 10.54 -8.26
CA PRO A 118 11.82 10.30 -7.28
C PRO A 118 10.41 10.44 -7.86
N GLY A 119 10.22 11.34 -8.85
CA GLY A 119 8.93 11.55 -9.50
C GLY A 119 8.44 10.32 -10.26
N MET A 120 9.34 9.61 -10.96
CA MET A 120 8.98 8.37 -11.66
C MET A 120 8.55 7.26 -10.68
N MET A 121 9.27 7.13 -9.57
CA MET A 121 8.87 6.18 -8.52
C MET A 121 7.53 6.54 -7.89
N ALA A 122 7.31 7.81 -7.61
CA ALA A 122 6.07 8.30 -7.04
C ALA A 122 4.87 8.05 -7.97
N ALA A 123 5.03 8.30 -9.27
CA ALA A 123 4.01 8.00 -10.27
C ALA A 123 3.64 6.51 -10.29
N GLY A 124 4.64 5.62 -10.24
CA GLY A 124 4.38 4.16 -10.13
C GLY A 124 3.65 3.75 -8.86
N LEU A 125 3.88 4.47 -7.75
CA LEU A 125 3.21 4.21 -6.47
C LEU A 125 1.78 4.76 -6.42
N SER A 126 1.49 5.83 -7.16
CA SER A 126 0.17 6.45 -7.20
C SER A 126 -0.92 5.47 -7.62
N ASP A 127 -0.60 4.54 -8.52
CA ASP A 127 -1.53 3.55 -9.04
C ASP A 127 -1.45 2.20 -8.29
N THR A 128 -0.67 2.13 -7.23
CA THR A 128 -0.44 0.88 -6.52
C THR A 128 -1.29 0.77 -5.26
N THR A 129 -1.92 -0.39 -5.05
CA THR A 129 -2.54 -0.77 -3.79
C THR A 129 -1.78 -1.91 -3.13
N ILE A 130 -1.86 -1.98 -1.79
CA ILE A 130 -1.20 -3.04 -1.01
C ILE A 130 -2.25 -4.02 -0.52
N VAL A 131 -2.07 -5.29 -0.87
CA VAL A 131 -2.86 -6.41 -0.35
C VAL A 131 -2.07 -7.09 0.74
N ARG A 132 -2.65 -7.21 1.94
CA ARG A 132 -1.92 -7.73 3.10
C ARG A 132 -2.83 -8.56 4.01
N SER A 133 -2.53 -9.86 4.15
CA SER A 133 -3.28 -10.74 5.05
C SER A 133 -2.81 -10.66 6.51
N ARG A 134 -1.52 -10.34 6.75
CA ARG A 134 -0.86 -10.49 8.05
C ARG A 134 -1.00 -11.95 8.55
N ASP A 135 -1.59 -12.11 9.75
CA ASP A 135 -1.87 -13.38 10.42
C ASP A 135 -3.35 -13.79 10.37
N ARG A 136 -4.16 -13.07 9.57
CA ARG A 136 -5.61 -13.26 9.51
C ARG A 136 -6.04 -13.89 8.20
N MET A 137 -7.00 -14.79 8.28
CA MET A 137 -7.64 -15.43 7.13
C MET A 137 -8.48 -14.46 6.30
N THR A 138 -8.91 -13.33 6.89
CA THR A 138 -9.71 -12.31 6.20
C THR A 138 -8.92 -11.03 6.08
N PHE A 139 -8.86 -10.48 4.87
CA PHE A 139 -8.20 -9.22 4.57
C PHE A 139 -8.96 -8.49 3.46
N HIS A 140 -8.73 -7.20 3.35
CA HIS A 140 -9.37 -6.34 2.35
C HIS A 140 -8.37 -5.34 1.81
N THR A 141 -8.68 -4.81 0.63
CA THR A 141 -7.94 -3.72 0.01
C THR A 141 -8.87 -2.85 -0.83
N ALA A 142 -8.55 -1.56 -0.90
CA ALA A 142 -9.24 -0.64 -1.80
C ALA A 142 -8.68 -0.81 -3.22
N PHE A 143 -9.57 -0.89 -4.21
CA PHE A 143 -9.20 -1.05 -5.61
C PHE A 143 -9.71 0.08 -6.52
N GLY A 144 -10.46 1.03 -5.97
CA GLY A 144 -10.98 2.17 -6.71
C GLY A 144 -11.85 3.08 -5.87
N THR A 145 -12.51 4.02 -6.54
CA THR A 145 -13.46 4.97 -5.94
C THR A 145 -14.76 4.98 -6.73
N LYS A 146 -15.83 5.46 -6.09
CA LYS A 146 -17.18 5.52 -6.68
C LYS A 146 -17.26 6.41 -7.94
N ASP A 147 -16.31 7.31 -8.13
CA ASP A 147 -16.27 8.23 -9.27
C ASP A 147 -15.72 7.58 -10.55
N GLN A 148 -15.12 6.37 -10.44
CA GLN A 148 -14.61 5.62 -11.59
C GLN A 148 -15.72 4.87 -12.32
N THR A 149 -15.51 4.62 -13.60
CA THR A 149 -16.45 3.84 -14.42
C THR A 149 -16.47 2.37 -14.05
N LEU A 150 -17.56 1.67 -14.35
CA LEU A 150 -17.69 0.24 -14.07
C LEU A 150 -16.58 -0.59 -14.74
N GLU A 151 -16.19 -0.22 -15.98
CA GLU A 151 -15.13 -0.91 -16.71
C GLU A 151 -13.76 -0.74 -16.05
N GLU A 152 -13.44 0.46 -15.56
CA GLU A 152 -12.21 0.76 -14.82
C GLU A 152 -12.15 -0.03 -13.52
N LEU A 153 -13.25 -0.04 -12.76
CA LEU A 153 -13.37 -0.80 -11.53
C LEU A 153 -13.25 -2.30 -11.76
N THR A 154 -13.82 -2.82 -12.82
CA THR A 154 -13.72 -4.24 -13.19
C THR A 154 -12.27 -4.63 -13.50
N ARG A 155 -11.56 -3.81 -14.29
CA ARG A 155 -10.14 -4.04 -14.60
C ARG A 155 -9.28 -4.03 -13.33
N ASN A 156 -9.52 -3.08 -12.43
CA ASN A 156 -8.82 -2.99 -11.16
C ASN A 156 -9.12 -4.18 -10.24
N ALA A 157 -10.39 -4.58 -10.13
CA ALA A 157 -10.80 -5.73 -9.32
C ALA A 157 -10.17 -7.03 -9.83
N LEU A 158 -10.15 -7.25 -11.16
CA LEU A 158 -9.50 -8.40 -11.78
C LEU A 158 -7.99 -8.41 -11.55
N ALA A 159 -7.32 -7.25 -11.60
CA ALA A 159 -5.89 -7.15 -11.31
C ALA A 159 -5.59 -7.59 -9.87
N VAL A 160 -6.39 -7.15 -8.90
CA VAL A 160 -6.25 -7.56 -7.49
C VAL A 160 -6.56 -9.04 -7.32
N TRP A 161 -7.62 -9.54 -7.93
CA TRP A 161 -8.03 -10.94 -7.91
C TRP A 161 -6.93 -11.86 -8.42
N ASN A 162 -6.42 -11.61 -9.62
CA ASN A 162 -5.39 -12.42 -10.25
C ASN A 162 -4.09 -12.42 -9.41
N ARG A 163 -3.74 -11.29 -8.81
CA ARG A 163 -2.55 -11.21 -7.96
C ARG A 163 -2.69 -12.03 -6.69
N VAL A 164 -3.87 -11.99 -6.04
CA VAL A 164 -4.16 -12.79 -4.85
C VAL A 164 -4.16 -14.28 -5.15
N ILE A 165 -4.84 -14.70 -6.22
CA ILE A 165 -4.87 -16.11 -6.64
C ILE A 165 -3.48 -16.61 -6.98
N GLY A 166 -2.69 -15.85 -7.73
CA GLY A 166 -1.33 -16.26 -8.10
C GLY A 166 -0.37 -16.42 -6.92
N LYS A 167 -0.71 -15.89 -5.74
CA LYS A 167 0.07 -16.06 -4.51
C LYS A 167 -0.37 -17.27 -3.68
N LEU A 168 -1.58 -17.75 -3.89
CA LEU A 168 -2.13 -18.90 -3.18
C LEU A 168 -1.73 -20.21 -3.85
N GLU A 169 -1.29 -21.20 -3.07
CA GLU A 169 -0.79 -22.50 -3.58
C GLU A 169 -1.81 -23.25 -4.44
N ARG A 170 -3.10 -23.21 -4.04
CA ARG A 170 -4.21 -23.87 -4.75
C ARG A 170 -5.10 -22.86 -5.49
N GLY A 171 -4.62 -21.65 -5.74
CA GLY A 171 -5.34 -20.63 -6.48
C GLY A 171 -6.71 -20.31 -5.88
N SER A 172 -7.76 -20.33 -6.71
CA SER A 172 -9.15 -20.04 -6.31
C SER A 172 -9.71 -21.00 -5.25
N MET A 173 -9.23 -22.25 -5.19
CA MET A 173 -9.68 -23.23 -4.20
C MET A 173 -9.35 -22.83 -2.76
N ASN A 174 -8.33 -22.02 -2.54
CA ASN A 174 -8.00 -21.46 -1.23
C ASN A 174 -8.89 -20.27 -0.83
N ILE A 175 -9.76 -19.78 -1.72
CA ILE A 175 -10.70 -18.71 -1.40
C ILE A 175 -12.00 -19.31 -0.90
N ARG A 176 -12.38 -18.96 0.34
CA ARG A 176 -13.65 -19.35 0.93
C ARG A 176 -14.80 -18.44 0.47
N SER A 177 -14.56 -17.14 0.43
CA SER A 177 -15.53 -16.14 -0.02
C SER A 177 -14.84 -14.83 -0.38
N CYS A 178 -15.46 -14.11 -1.30
CA CYS A 178 -15.05 -12.78 -1.73
C CYS A 178 -16.24 -11.83 -1.69
N TYR A 179 -16.02 -10.60 -1.24
CA TYR A 179 -17.04 -9.57 -1.15
C TYR A 179 -16.52 -8.27 -1.73
N ILE A 180 -17.40 -7.54 -2.41
CA ILE A 180 -17.17 -6.15 -2.81
C ILE A 180 -18.12 -5.25 -2.06
N LYS A 181 -17.61 -4.10 -1.61
CA LYS A 181 -18.42 -3.07 -0.95
C LYS A 181 -17.84 -1.69 -1.18
N THR A 182 -18.68 -0.68 -1.06
CA THR A 182 -18.22 0.69 -0.80
C THR A 182 -17.94 0.86 0.69
N SER A 183 -17.18 1.89 1.09
CA SER A 183 -16.79 2.08 2.50
C SER A 183 -17.98 2.06 3.46
N MET A 184 -19.11 2.66 3.08
CA MET A 184 -20.33 2.74 3.91
C MET A 184 -21.49 1.89 3.38
N GLY A 185 -21.34 1.27 2.20
CA GLY A 185 -22.39 0.49 1.57
C GLY A 185 -22.47 -0.97 2.05
N PRO A 186 -23.52 -1.69 1.65
CA PRO A 186 -23.66 -3.12 1.93
C PRO A 186 -22.58 -3.94 1.20
N ALA A 187 -22.24 -5.08 1.77
CA ALA A 187 -21.31 -6.02 1.16
C ALA A 187 -22.06 -6.94 0.19
N VAL A 188 -21.57 -7.01 -1.05
CA VAL A 188 -22.09 -7.90 -2.10
C VAL A 188 -21.13 -9.07 -2.23
N LYS A 189 -21.64 -10.28 -2.10
CA LYS A 189 -20.85 -11.51 -2.26
C LYS A 189 -20.61 -11.76 -3.76
N LEU A 190 -19.36 -12.05 -4.08
CA LEU A 190 -18.99 -12.53 -5.42
C LEU A 190 -19.04 -14.06 -5.45
N GLU A 191 -19.56 -14.61 -6.54
CA GLU A 191 -19.46 -16.03 -6.82
C GLU A 191 -18.04 -16.34 -7.26
N VAL A 192 -17.39 -17.24 -6.52
CA VAL A 192 -16.06 -17.72 -6.85
C VAL A 192 -16.24 -18.97 -7.71
N VAL A 193 -16.02 -18.82 -9.00
CA VAL A 193 -16.00 -19.95 -9.91
C VAL A 193 -14.67 -20.68 -9.71
N SER A 194 -14.77 -21.95 -9.26
CA SER A 194 -13.64 -22.85 -9.01
C SER A 194 -13.16 -23.53 -10.28
#